data_9aafb8d04d55161b829e63c8ba1cd450
#
_entry.id   9aafb8d04d55161b829e63c8ba1cd450
#
_cell.length_a   1.000
_cell.length_b   1.000
_cell.length_c   1.000
_cell.angle_alpha   90.00
_cell.angle_beta   90.00
_cell.angle_gamma   90.00
#
_symmetry.space_group_name_H-M   'P 1'
#
loop_
_entity.id
_entity.type
_entity.pdbx_description
1 polymer ?
#
loop_
_entity_poly.entity_id
_entity_poly.type
_entity_poly.pdbx_seq_one_letter_code
_entity_poly.pdbx_strand_id
1 'polypeptide(L)'
;MFEIYPIRAFSDNYIWTLVKDNEVTVVDPGDPKPVKEFLEKRDLTLKNILITHHHFDHTGGIEDLINLSNCEVYGPHGDHIKGINKKLNEGDEFEISNIKFNVFSTPGHTLDHLSYFANAEEPILFCGDTLFSGGCG
;
A
#
# COMPACT_ATOMS: atom_id res chain seq x y z
N MET A 1 12.91 -5.31 11.57
CA MET A 1 12.71 -6.15 10.38
C MET A 1 11.23 -6.39 10.13
N PHE A 2 10.79 -6.36 8.88
CA PHE A 2 9.40 -6.58 8.53
C PHE A 2 9.24 -7.80 7.64
N GLU A 3 8.02 -8.33 7.58
CA GLU A 3 7.68 -9.45 6.71
C GLU A 3 6.69 -8.97 5.66
N ILE A 4 6.75 -9.57 4.46
CA ILE A 4 5.87 -9.23 3.34
C ILE A 4 5.04 -10.43 2.97
N TYR A 5 3.72 -10.22 2.84
CA TYR A 5 2.79 -11.25 2.45
C TYR A 5 1.98 -10.81 1.24
N PRO A 6 1.80 -11.68 0.24
CA PRO A 6 0.85 -11.41 -0.85
C PRO A 6 -0.53 -11.88 -0.45
N ILE A 7 -1.48 -10.96 -0.32
CA ILE A 7 -2.88 -11.32 -0.11
C ILE A 7 -3.56 -11.31 -1.46
N ARG A 8 -4.16 -12.43 -1.85
CA ARG A 8 -4.85 -12.51 -3.14
C ARG A 8 -6.19 -11.79 -3.09
N ALA A 9 -6.46 -11.02 -4.13
CA ALA A 9 -7.71 -10.29 -4.28
C ALA A 9 -8.20 -10.47 -5.72
N PHE A 10 -9.53 -10.58 -5.88
CA PHE A 10 -10.13 -10.85 -7.17
C PHE A 10 -9.58 -12.14 -7.77
N SER A 11 -9.36 -12.23 -9.08
CA SER A 11 -8.83 -13.45 -9.69
C SER A 11 -7.33 -13.40 -9.91
N ASP A 12 -6.75 -12.22 -10.05
CA ASP A 12 -5.33 -12.08 -10.46
C ASP A 12 -4.59 -10.93 -9.80
N ASN A 13 -5.17 -10.30 -8.79
CA ASN A 13 -4.49 -9.19 -8.09
C ASN A 13 -3.87 -9.66 -6.78
N TYR A 14 -2.84 -8.95 -6.35
CA TYR A 14 -2.25 -9.14 -5.03
C TYR A 14 -2.28 -7.82 -4.27
N ILE A 15 -2.62 -7.92 -2.98
CA ILE A 15 -2.48 -6.82 -2.05
C ILE A 15 -1.20 -7.09 -1.27
N TRP A 16 -0.15 -6.32 -1.56
CA TRP A 16 1.12 -6.50 -0.87
C TRP A 16 1.02 -5.97 0.55
N THR A 17 1.44 -6.76 1.52
CA THR A 17 1.17 -6.52 2.93
C THR A 17 2.46 -6.60 3.72
N LEU A 18 2.79 -5.51 4.40
CA LEU A 18 3.97 -5.45 5.26
C LEU A 18 3.53 -5.58 6.72
N VAL A 19 4.21 -6.44 7.46
CA VAL A 19 3.93 -6.65 8.87
C VAL A 19 5.18 -6.40 9.69
N LYS A 20 5.06 -5.54 10.69
CA LYS A 20 6.13 -5.27 11.64
C LYS A 20 5.53 -4.93 12.99
N ASP A 21 5.95 -5.65 14.04
CA ASP A 21 5.52 -5.36 15.43
C ASP A 21 3.99 -5.32 15.58
N ASN A 22 3.28 -6.27 14.97
CA ASN A 22 1.83 -6.37 14.98
C ASN A 22 1.11 -5.26 14.22
N GLU A 23 1.84 -4.39 13.53
CA GLU A 23 1.28 -3.33 12.70
C GLU A 23 1.38 -3.71 11.23
N VAL A 24 0.32 -3.41 10.49
CA VAL A 24 0.20 -3.81 9.09
C VAL A 24 0.07 -2.59 8.18
N THR A 25 0.77 -2.63 7.07
CA THR A 25 0.64 -1.68 5.96
C THR A 25 0.26 -2.47 4.73
N VAL A 26 -0.81 -2.07 4.05
CA VAL A 26 -1.24 -2.74 2.80
C VAL A 26 -1.10 -1.79 1.62
N VAL A 27 -0.80 -2.35 0.45
CA VAL A 27 -0.64 -1.60 -0.79
C VAL A 27 -1.79 -1.95 -1.73
N ASP A 28 -2.53 -0.93 -2.17
CA ASP A 28 -3.63 -1.06 -3.14
C ASP A 28 -4.69 -2.09 -2.73
N PRO A 29 -5.36 -1.90 -1.59
CA PRO A 29 -6.38 -2.86 -1.14
C PRO A 29 -7.71 -2.67 -1.87
N GLY A 30 -7.80 -3.25 -3.06
CA GLY A 30 -9.01 -3.15 -3.88
C GLY A 30 -10.21 -3.90 -3.29
N ASP A 31 -9.95 -4.94 -2.50
CA ASP A 31 -11.00 -5.73 -1.83
C ASP A 31 -10.70 -5.77 -0.34
N PRO A 32 -11.60 -5.27 0.51
CA PRO A 32 -11.34 -5.23 1.95
C PRO A 32 -11.45 -6.60 2.62
N LYS A 33 -12.21 -7.51 2.04
CA LYS A 33 -12.52 -8.79 2.68
C LYS A 33 -11.28 -9.63 2.98
N PRO A 34 -10.38 -9.91 1.99
CA PRO A 34 -9.20 -10.72 2.31
C PRO A 34 -8.24 -10.03 3.29
N VAL A 35 -8.23 -8.69 3.30
CA VAL A 35 -7.42 -7.96 4.28
C VAL A 35 -7.98 -8.17 5.69
N LYS A 36 -9.30 -8.04 5.85
CA LYS A 36 -9.94 -8.27 7.16
C LYS A 36 -9.65 -9.68 7.67
N GLU A 37 -9.76 -10.67 6.80
CA GLU A 37 -9.49 -12.06 7.18
C GLU A 37 -8.04 -12.26 7.62
N PHE A 38 -7.10 -11.64 6.91
CA PHE A 38 -5.69 -11.70 7.25
C PHE A 38 -5.42 -11.12 8.64
N LEU A 39 -6.01 -9.95 8.92
CA LEU A 39 -5.82 -9.27 10.21
C LEU A 39 -6.41 -10.09 11.36
N GLU A 40 -7.60 -10.64 11.18
CA GLU A 40 -8.27 -11.43 12.21
C GLU A 40 -7.52 -12.72 12.54
N LYS A 41 -7.08 -13.44 11.51
CA LYS A 41 -6.38 -14.71 11.70
C LYS A 41 -5.06 -14.54 12.45
N ARG A 42 -4.40 -13.41 12.28
CA ARG A 42 -3.08 -13.17 12.84
C ARG A 42 -3.09 -12.20 14.02
N ASP A 43 -4.28 -11.70 14.39
CA ASP A 43 -4.44 -10.74 15.48
C ASP A 43 -3.54 -9.51 15.29
N LEU A 44 -3.65 -8.91 14.10
CA LEU A 44 -2.84 -7.76 13.71
C LEU A 44 -3.71 -6.52 13.52
N THR A 45 -3.08 -5.35 13.57
CA THR A 45 -3.77 -4.06 13.43
C THR A 45 -3.31 -3.36 12.15
N LEU A 46 -4.27 -2.95 11.33
CA LEU A 46 -3.98 -2.16 10.13
C LEU A 46 -3.70 -0.71 10.53
N LYS A 47 -2.55 -0.19 10.14
CA LYS A 47 -2.13 1.17 10.46
C LYS A 47 -2.03 2.06 9.24
N ASN A 48 -1.67 1.52 8.09
CA ASN A 48 -1.40 2.32 6.91
C ASN A 48 -1.87 1.64 5.64
N ILE A 49 -2.30 2.46 4.67
CA ILE A 49 -2.63 2.03 3.32
C ILE A 49 -1.80 2.89 2.36
N LEU A 50 -1.14 2.24 1.39
CA LEU A 50 -0.42 2.93 0.32
C LEU A 50 -1.16 2.70 -0.99
N ILE A 51 -1.48 3.76 -1.72
CA ILE A 51 -2.19 3.69 -2.99
C ILE A 51 -1.28 4.12 -4.12
N THR A 52 -1.17 3.29 -5.16
CA THR A 52 -0.34 3.63 -6.32
C THR A 52 -1.11 4.40 -7.37
N HIS A 53 -2.37 4.06 -7.63
CA HIS A 53 -3.19 4.72 -8.65
C HIS A 53 -4.69 4.50 -8.38
N HIS A 54 -5.54 5.10 -9.20
CA HIS A 54 -6.97 5.22 -8.91
C HIS A 54 -7.87 4.06 -9.39
N HIS A 55 -7.36 3.05 -10.07
CA HIS A 55 -8.20 1.95 -10.54
C HIS A 55 -8.91 1.26 -9.39
N PHE A 56 -10.16 0.89 -9.59
CA PHE A 56 -11.02 0.35 -8.52
C PHE A 56 -10.45 -0.93 -7.90
N ASP A 57 -9.81 -1.79 -8.70
CA ASP A 57 -9.19 -3.02 -8.20
C ASP A 57 -8.00 -2.76 -7.26
N HIS A 58 -7.60 -1.50 -7.10
CA HIS A 58 -6.53 -1.09 -6.18
C HIS A 58 -7.03 -0.17 -5.07
N THR A 59 -8.25 0.36 -5.18
CA THR A 59 -8.76 1.36 -4.22
C THR A 59 -10.09 0.99 -3.58
N GLY A 60 -10.76 -0.04 -4.08
CA GLY A 60 -12.13 -0.35 -3.68
C GLY A 60 -12.33 -0.66 -2.20
N GLY A 61 -11.27 -1.04 -1.49
CA GLY A 61 -11.37 -1.40 -0.08
C GLY A 61 -11.07 -0.27 0.90
N ILE A 62 -10.68 0.91 0.41
CA ILE A 62 -10.18 1.98 1.28
C ILE A 62 -11.19 2.38 2.36
N GLU A 63 -12.42 2.69 1.99
CA GLU A 63 -13.41 3.19 2.95
C GLU A 63 -13.73 2.16 4.04
N ASP A 64 -13.92 0.92 3.65
CA ASP A 64 -14.22 -0.15 4.60
C ASP A 64 -13.07 -0.37 5.57
N LEU A 65 -11.84 -0.29 5.09
CA LEU A 65 -10.66 -0.49 5.94
C LEU A 65 -10.42 0.68 6.88
N ILE A 66 -10.70 1.91 6.44
CA ILE A 66 -10.63 3.08 7.32
C ILE A 66 -11.64 2.93 8.46
N ASN A 67 -12.86 2.52 8.14
CA ASN A 67 -13.89 2.32 9.16
C ASN A 67 -13.53 1.20 10.14
N LEU A 68 -12.78 0.21 9.66
CA LEU A 68 -12.36 -0.90 10.50
C LEU A 68 -11.29 -0.49 11.52
N SER A 69 -10.30 0.32 11.12
CA SER A 69 -9.09 0.51 11.93
C SER A 69 -8.60 1.95 12.02
N ASN A 70 -9.28 2.90 11.38
CA ASN A 70 -8.90 4.31 11.45
C ASN A 70 -7.44 4.54 11.02
N CYS A 71 -7.04 3.94 9.91
CA CYS A 71 -5.66 3.97 9.43
C CYS A 71 -5.34 5.22 8.61
N GLU A 72 -4.05 5.49 8.42
CA GLU A 72 -3.56 6.54 7.53
C GLU A 72 -3.57 6.01 6.09
N VAL A 73 -3.92 6.86 5.13
CA VAL A 73 -3.96 6.49 3.71
C VAL A 73 -3.08 7.44 2.91
N TYR A 74 -2.03 6.89 2.31
CA TYR A 74 -1.07 7.63 1.49
C TYR A 74 -1.36 7.37 0.01
N GLY A 75 -1.29 8.40 -0.80
CA GLY A 75 -1.53 8.20 -2.23
C GLY A 75 -1.36 9.45 -3.06
N PRO A 76 -1.66 9.36 -4.37
CA PRO A 76 -1.49 10.49 -5.27
C PRO A 76 -2.49 11.61 -5.03
N HIS A 77 -2.17 12.79 -5.55
CA HIS A 77 -3.08 13.92 -5.54
C HIS A 77 -4.24 13.69 -6.51
N GLY A 78 -5.31 14.43 -6.33
CA GLY A 78 -6.50 14.36 -7.15
C GLY A 78 -7.72 14.03 -6.32
N ASP A 79 -8.90 14.28 -6.88
CA ASP A 79 -10.17 14.07 -6.17
C ASP A 79 -10.84 12.77 -6.55
N HIS A 80 -10.24 12.00 -7.43
CA HIS A 80 -10.83 10.77 -7.95
C HIS A 80 -10.58 9.55 -7.06
N ILE A 81 -9.79 9.68 -6.00
CA ILE A 81 -9.64 8.64 -4.99
C ILE A 81 -10.07 9.22 -3.65
N LYS A 82 -11.13 8.67 -3.08
CA LYS A 82 -11.62 9.12 -1.78
C LYS A 82 -10.89 8.39 -0.66
N GLY A 83 -10.67 9.09 0.44
CA GLY A 83 -10.10 8.48 1.64
C GLY A 83 -8.61 8.72 1.82
N ILE A 84 -7.91 9.24 0.82
CA ILE A 84 -6.50 9.56 0.96
C ILE A 84 -6.35 10.80 1.84
N ASN A 85 -5.65 10.67 2.96
CA ASN A 85 -5.40 11.80 3.85
C ASN A 85 -3.93 12.26 3.85
N LYS A 86 -3.05 11.52 3.18
CA LYS A 86 -1.64 11.88 3.01
C LYS A 86 -1.32 11.90 1.52
N LYS A 87 -1.53 13.03 0.86
CA LYS A 87 -1.28 13.15 -0.58
C LYS A 87 0.20 13.41 -0.85
N LEU A 88 0.74 12.65 -1.80
CA LEU A 88 2.18 12.58 -2.04
C LEU A 88 2.55 13.02 -3.44
N ASN A 89 3.76 13.58 -3.56
CA ASN A 89 4.36 14.00 -4.82
C ASN A 89 5.67 13.26 -5.07
N GLU A 90 6.15 13.33 -6.30
CA GLU A 90 7.48 12.84 -6.66
C GLU A 90 8.52 13.40 -5.68
N GLY A 91 9.35 12.52 -5.13
CA GLY A 91 10.43 12.92 -4.25
C GLY A 91 10.05 13.01 -2.77
N ASP A 92 8.78 12.86 -2.43
CA ASP A 92 8.37 12.88 -1.04
C ASP A 92 8.93 11.66 -0.29
N GLU A 93 9.14 11.83 1.01
CA GLU A 93 9.61 10.76 1.89
C GLU A 93 8.72 10.69 3.11
N PHE A 94 8.55 9.48 3.63
CA PHE A 94 7.84 9.28 4.88
C PHE A 94 8.33 8.00 5.55
N GLU A 95 8.03 7.84 6.83
CA GLU A 95 8.43 6.67 7.59
C GLU A 95 7.21 5.90 8.09
N ILE A 96 7.29 4.58 8.01
CA ILE A 96 6.32 3.67 8.61
C ILE A 96 7.12 2.62 9.35
N SER A 97 6.87 2.48 10.67
CA SER A 97 7.55 1.48 11.51
C SER A 97 9.07 1.53 11.39
N ASN A 98 9.63 2.74 11.35
CA ASN A 98 11.05 3.02 11.22
C ASN A 98 11.65 2.63 9.86
N ILE A 99 10.79 2.39 8.86
CA ILE A 99 11.25 2.15 7.50
C ILE A 99 10.98 3.41 6.70
N LYS A 100 12.02 3.93 6.03
CA LYS A 100 11.88 5.11 5.20
C LYS A 100 11.36 4.71 3.82
N PHE A 101 10.32 5.41 3.37
CA PHE A 101 9.75 5.22 2.05
C PHE A 101 10.02 6.45 1.19
N ASN A 102 10.41 6.21 -0.06
CA ASN A 102 10.59 7.26 -1.06
C ASN A 102 9.51 7.11 -2.12
N VAL A 103 8.99 8.24 -2.59
CA VAL A 103 7.89 8.28 -3.55
C VAL A 103 8.42 8.67 -4.93
N PHE A 104 8.07 7.88 -5.94
CA PHE A 104 8.41 8.17 -7.32
C PHE A 104 7.15 8.26 -8.15
N SER A 105 7.05 9.31 -8.98
CA SER A 105 5.98 9.41 -9.96
C SER A 105 6.33 8.51 -11.14
N THR A 106 5.48 7.53 -11.42
CA THR A 106 5.73 6.57 -12.49
C THR A 106 4.51 6.48 -13.42
N PRO A 107 4.17 7.58 -14.11
CA PRO A 107 3.02 7.59 -15.01
C PRO A 107 3.25 6.64 -16.18
N GLY A 108 2.16 6.07 -16.68
CA GLY A 108 2.24 5.10 -17.76
C GLY A 108 0.93 4.37 -17.83
N HIS A 109 0.69 3.51 -16.85
CA HIS A 109 -0.59 2.81 -16.70
C HIS A 109 -1.71 3.84 -16.44
N THR A 110 -1.45 4.79 -15.51
CA THR A 110 -2.31 5.96 -15.30
C THR A 110 -1.41 7.18 -15.11
N LEU A 111 -1.98 8.39 -15.24
CA LEU A 111 -1.22 9.61 -15.06
C LEU A 111 -0.90 9.89 -13.58
N ASP A 112 -1.69 9.35 -12.68
CA ASP A 112 -1.52 9.55 -11.24
C ASP A 112 -0.66 8.49 -10.56
N HIS A 113 -0.07 7.57 -11.33
CA HIS A 113 0.63 6.41 -10.77
C HIS A 113 1.86 6.80 -9.97
N LEU A 114 1.93 6.29 -8.73
CA LEU A 114 3.09 6.42 -7.87
C LEU A 114 3.67 5.05 -7.56
N SER A 115 4.98 5.02 -7.36
CA SER A 115 5.65 3.82 -6.85
C SER A 115 6.30 4.16 -5.52
N TYR A 116 6.37 3.20 -4.63
CA TYR A 116 6.91 3.37 -3.28
C TYR A 116 8.14 2.50 -3.09
N PHE A 117 9.24 3.13 -2.71
CA PHE A 117 10.48 2.41 -2.46
C PHE A 117 10.71 2.33 -0.96
N ALA A 118 10.68 1.12 -0.42
CA ALA A 118 10.96 0.87 0.99
C ALA A 118 12.45 0.69 1.18
N ASN A 119 13.08 1.63 1.87
CA ASN A 119 14.53 1.61 2.10
C ASN A 119 14.85 0.82 3.37
N ALA A 120 14.83 -0.50 3.23
CA ALA A 120 15.09 -1.43 4.31
C ALA A 120 16.37 -2.21 4.01
N GLU A 121 16.75 -3.17 4.88
CA GLU A 121 17.91 -4.03 4.62
C GLU A 121 17.84 -4.68 3.25
N GLU A 122 16.66 -5.19 2.91
CA GLU A 122 16.38 -5.68 1.57
C GLU A 122 15.42 -4.68 0.93
N PRO A 123 15.92 -3.81 0.05
CA PRO A 123 15.06 -2.76 -0.53
C PRO A 123 13.94 -3.35 -1.39
N ILE A 124 12.76 -2.73 -1.31
CA ILE A 124 11.58 -3.20 -2.03
C ILE A 124 10.90 -2.04 -2.73
N LEU A 125 10.54 -2.26 -3.99
CA LEU A 125 9.78 -1.28 -4.77
C LEU A 125 8.38 -1.80 -5.03
N PHE A 126 7.38 -1.03 -4.61
CA PHE A 126 5.98 -1.33 -4.91
C PHE A 126 5.53 -0.46 -6.08
N CYS A 127 5.19 -1.08 -7.19
CA CYS A 127 4.80 -0.36 -8.42
C CYS A 127 3.51 -0.93 -9.00
N GLY A 128 2.42 -0.80 -8.25
CA GLY A 128 1.12 -1.28 -8.67
C GLY A 128 1.01 -2.79 -8.49
N ASP A 129 0.74 -3.50 -9.58
CA ASP A 129 0.57 -4.96 -9.53
C ASP A 129 1.87 -5.71 -9.32
N THR A 130 3.00 -5.03 -9.41
CA THR A 130 4.32 -5.65 -9.38
C THR A 130 5.10 -5.23 -8.16
N LEU A 131 5.86 -6.17 -7.62
CA LEU A 131 6.79 -5.90 -6.53
C LEU A 131 8.18 -6.34 -6.94
N PHE A 132 9.17 -5.49 -6.72
CA PHE A 132 10.57 -5.83 -6.95
C PHE A 132 11.34 -5.78 -5.64
N SER A 133 12.15 -6.79 -5.39
CA SER A 133 12.98 -6.83 -4.19
C SER A 133 14.44 -6.96 -4.57
N GLY A 134 15.31 -6.46 -3.68
CA GLY A 134 16.75 -6.52 -3.91
C GLY A 134 17.25 -5.53 -4.95
N GLY A 135 16.46 -4.55 -5.28
CA GLY A 135 16.77 -3.55 -6.29
C GLY A 135 15.83 -3.66 -7.48
N CYS A 136 15.70 -2.58 -8.22
CA CYS A 136 14.83 -2.58 -9.40
C CYS A 136 15.50 -3.29 -10.53
N GLY A 137 15.03 -4.47 -10.80
CA GLY A 137 15.52 -5.20 -11.95
C GLY A 137 14.99 -4.66 -13.24
#